data_0f1b276b8919aa24e8c7a070c5f397f9
#
_entry.id   0f1b276b8919aa24e8c7a070c5f397f9
#
_cell.length_a   1.000
_cell.length_b   1.000
_cell.length_c   1.000
_cell.angle_alpha   90.00
_cell.angle_beta   90.00
_cell.angle_gamma   90.00
#
_symmetry.space_group_name_H-M   'P 1'
#
loop_
_entity.id
_entity.type
_entity.pdbx_description
1 polymer ?
#
loop_
_entity_poly.entity_id
_entity_poly.type
_entity_poly.pdbx_seq_one_letter_code
_entity_poly.pdbx_strand_id
1 'polypeptide(L)'
;MKKTLLIAMSALLGLCTCSQQTDDTLTLWYDKPAKLWVEALPIGNGRLGAMIYGNPINEEIQLNEETVWGGSPHNNVNPLAKDHLDEIRALIFEGENLKAQELCGKYISAQRANGMPYQTVGSLKLHFNGIDSVSDYRRELDISNAIATTTFTANGVSYRRECLASLTDDLIIIRLTASKKGALSFDAHYDTPMPHDTPTADAQKQTLTLRGRGTNHEGVEGKVRYTSIAHFDHNGGSLSTQDGILSITD
;
A
#
# COMPACT_ATOMS: atom_id res chain seq x y z
N MET A 1 8.68 -27.16 -77.92
CA MET A 1 8.23 -27.69 -76.65
C MET A 1 9.07 -27.05 -75.55
N LYS A 2 8.55 -26.06 -74.87
CA LYS A 2 9.24 -25.34 -73.79
C LYS A 2 8.65 -25.81 -72.46
N LYS A 3 9.48 -26.42 -71.62
CA LYS A 3 9.10 -26.81 -70.25
C LYS A 3 9.32 -25.65 -69.35
N THR A 4 8.26 -25.11 -68.79
CA THR A 4 8.29 -24.07 -67.79
C THR A 4 8.45 -24.70 -66.41
N LEU A 5 9.56 -24.39 -65.72
CA LEU A 5 9.86 -24.83 -64.36
C LEU A 5 9.24 -23.82 -63.41
N LEU A 6 8.22 -24.25 -62.62
CA LEU A 6 7.63 -23.46 -61.53
C LEU A 6 8.49 -23.67 -60.29
N ILE A 7 9.16 -22.64 -59.82
CA ILE A 7 9.84 -22.59 -58.51
C ILE A 7 8.83 -22.08 -57.47
N ALA A 8 8.39 -22.95 -56.59
CA ALA A 8 7.59 -22.61 -55.43
C ALA A 8 8.55 -22.08 -54.34
N MET A 9 8.52 -20.77 -54.10
CA MET A 9 9.24 -20.15 -53.03
C MET A 9 8.38 -20.16 -51.75
N SER A 10 8.62 -21.14 -50.89
CA SER A 10 7.99 -21.24 -49.58
C SER A 10 8.60 -20.17 -48.68
N ALA A 11 7.86 -19.09 -48.43
CA ALA A 11 8.22 -18.10 -47.42
C ALA A 11 7.95 -18.71 -46.01
N LEU A 12 9.00 -19.12 -45.31
CA LEU A 12 8.97 -19.41 -43.88
C LEU A 12 8.83 -18.07 -43.13
N LEU A 13 7.61 -17.71 -42.76
CA LEU A 13 7.35 -16.70 -41.76
C LEU A 13 7.75 -17.30 -40.41
N GLY A 14 8.96 -17.01 -39.97
CA GLY A 14 9.40 -17.25 -38.61
C GLY A 14 8.62 -16.31 -37.69
N LEU A 15 7.60 -16.86 -37.02
CA LEU A 15 6.99 -16.23 -35.84
C LEU A 15 8.05 -16.19 -34.74
N CYS A 16 8.80 -15.06 -34.66
CA CYS A 16 9.52 -14.73 -33.44
C CYS A 16 8.47 -14.45 -32.37
N THR A 17 8.06 -15.49 -31.64
CA THR A 17 7.48 -15.31 -30.32
C THR A 17 8.59 -14.77 -29.43
N CYS A 18 8.62 -13.46 -29.26
CA CYS A 18 9.39 -12.84 -28.20
C CYS A 18 8.73 -13.26 -26.88
N SER A 19 9.19 -14.38 -26.31
CA SER A 19 8.91 -14.67 -24.92
C SER A 19 9.62 -13.58 -24.14
N GLN A 20 8.88 -12.64 -23.56
CA GLN A 20 9.41 -11.79 -22.51
C GLN A 20 9.92 -12.74 -21.43
N GLN A 21 11.22 -12.93 -21.39
CA GLN A 21 11.89 -13.62 -20.31
C GLN A 21 11.75 -12.69 -19.11
N THR A 22 10.79 -12.98 -18.23
CA THR A 22 10.70 -12.29 -16.94
C THR A 22 11.99 -12.54 -16.21
N ASP A 23 12.71 -11.50 -15.87
CA ASP A 23 13.91 -11.60 -15.06
C ASP A 23 13.47 -11.97 -13.63
N ASP A 24 13.45 -13.28 -13.35
CA ASP A 24 13.05 -13.84 -12.05
C ASP A 24 13.89 -13.30 -10.90
N THR A 25 15.04 -12.66 -11.18
CA THR A 25 15.91 -12.06 -10.16
C THR A 25 15.32 -10.79 -9.54
N LEU A 26 14.35 -10.14 -10.22
CA LEU A 26 13.68 -8.92 -9.75
C LEU A 26 12.23 -9.19 -9.28
N THR A 27 11.93 -10.42 -8.90
CA THR A 27 10.62 -10.82 -8.38
C THR A 27 10.74 -11.37 -6.97
N LEU A 28 10.11 -10.72 -6.00
CA LEU A 28 9.87 -11.29 -4.68
C LEU A 28 8.58 -12.10 -4.73
N TRP A 29 8.60 -13.36 -4.26
CA TRP A 29 7.40 -14.18 -4.29
C TRP A 29 7.24 -15.05 -3.04
N TYR A 30 5.99 -15.40 -2.75
CA TYR A 30 5.60 -16.21 -1.59
C TYR A 30 4.41 -17.11 -1.96
N ASP A 31 4.37 -18.26 -1.33
CA ASP A 31 3.32 -19.30 -1.47
C ASP A 31 2.23 -19.20 -0.38
N LYS A 32 2.27 -18.14 0.45
CA LYS A 32 1.33 -17.92 1.57
C LYS A 32 0.95 -16.45 1.67
N PRO A 33 -0.29 -16.15 2.11
CA PRO A 33 -0.66 -14.79 2.49
C PRO A 33 0.22 -14.25 3.64
N ALA A 34 0.40 -12.94 3.69
CA ALA A 34 1.00 -12.29 4.83
C ALA A 34 0.07 -12.35 6.06
N LYS A 35 0.66 -12.62 7.22
CA LYS A 35 -0.03 -12.56 8.52
C LYS A 35 0.41 -11.36 9.33
N LEU A 36 1.65 -10.91 9.12
CA LEU A 36 2.26 -9.77 9.79
C LEU A 36 2.57 -8.68 8.79
N TRP A 37 2.60 -7.45 9.26
CA TRP A 37 2.91 -6.28 8.43
C TRP A 37 4.25 -6.42 7.68
N VAL A 38 5.26 -6.93 8.33
CA VAL A 38 6.60 -7.14 7.75
C VAL A 38 6.64 -8.19 6.63
N GLU A 39 5.61 -8.99 6.49
CA GLU A 39 5.48 -10.00 5.43
C GLU A 39 4.72 -9.46 4.23
N ALA A 40 3.97 -8.36 4.38
CA ALA A 40 3.18 -7.77 3.30
C ALA A 40 4.06 -7.17 2.21
N LEU A 41 3.57 -7.14 0.97
CA LEU A 41 4.30 -6.60 -0.18
C LEU A 41 4.08 -5.10 -0.28
N PRO A 42 5.15 -4.27 -0.31
CA PRO A 42 5.03 -2.84 -0.40
C PRO A 42 4.85 -2.37 -1.84
N ILE A 43 3.98 -1.39 -2.04
CA ILE A 43 3.92 -0.56 -3.25
C ILE A 43 3.93 0.91 -2.85
N GLY A 44 4.41 1.78 -3.74
CA GLY A 44 4.42 3.22 -3.45
C GLY A 44 4.95 4.06 -4.60
N ASN A 45 4.64 5.37 -4.54
CA ASN A 45 5.07 6.36 -5.53
C ASN A 45 5.87 7.53 -4.90
N GLY A 46 6.30 7.37 -3.64
CA GLY A 46 6.98 8.41 -2.87
C GLY A 46 6.04 9.24 -2.00
N ARG A 47 4.78 9.40 -2.37
CA ARG A 47 3.74 10.08 -1.59
C ARG A 47 2.74 9.08 -0.98
N LEU A 48 2.12 8.27 -1.82
CA LEU A 48 1.21 7.21 -1.40
C LEU A 48 1.96 5.89 -1.27
N GLY A 49 1.59 5.10 -0.30
CA GLY A 49 2.09 3.75 -0.12
C GLY A 49 1.00 2.80 0.32
N ALA A 50 1.18 1.51 0.03
CA ALA A 50 0.35 0.46 0.57
C ALA A 50 1.14 -0.81 0.86
N MET A 51 0.68 -1.54 1.87
CA MET A 51 1.14 -2.88 2.21
C MET A 51 0.05 -3.88 1.82
N ILE A 52 0.38 -4.79 0.90
CA ILE A 52 -0.56 -5.76 0.31
C ILE A 52 -0.36 -7.11 1.00
N TYR A 53 -1.36 -7.59 1.71
CA TYR A 53 -1.28 -8.85 2.47
C TYR A 53 -1.50 -10.08 1.59
N GLY A 54 -2.32 -9.96 0.55
CA GLY A 54 -2.57 -11.03 -0.40
C GLY A 54 -3.48 -12.15 0.13
N ASN A 55 -4.35 -11.87 1.11
CA ASN A 55 -5.27 -12.89 1.60
C ASN A 55 -6.41 -13.13 0.59
N PRO A 56 -6.65 -14.38 0.15
CA PRO A 56 -7.67 -14.68 -0.84
C PRO A 56 -9.09 -14.29 -0.44
N ILE A 57 -9.44 -14.49 0.83
CA ILE A 57 -10.79 -14.30 1.35
C ILE A 57 -10.94 -12.92 2.02
N ASN A 58 -9.98 -12.57 2.88
CA ASN A 58 -10.01 -11.33 3.65
C ASN A 58 -8.78 -10.49 3.29
N GLU A 59 -8.81 -9.85 2.13
CA GLU A 59 -7.70 -8.99 1.70
C GLU A 59 -7.59 -7.76 2.57
N GLU A 60 -6.36 -7.41 2.90
CA GLU A 60 -6.02 -6.17 3.57
C GLU A 60 -5.02 -5.39 2.74
N ILE A 61 -5.34 -4.13 2.51
CA ILE A 61 -4.51 -3.16 1.83
C ILE A 61 -4.32 -2.01 2.80
N GLN A 62 -3.23 -2.02 3.56
CA GLN A 62 -2.92 -0.97 4.51
C GLN A 62 -2.35 0.23 3.77
N LEU A 63 -2.97 1.38 3.98
CA LEU A 63 -2.70 2.61 3.23
C LEU A 63 -1.85 3.58 4.05
N ASN A 64 -0.93 4.25 3.38
CA ASN A 64 -0.10 5.30 3.93
C ASN A 64 -0.04 6.50 2.98
N GLU A 65 0.12 7.69 3.56
CA GLU A 65 0.43 8.93 2.85
C GLU A 65 1.49 9.69 3.64
N GLU A 66 2.48 10.26 2.97
CA GLU A 66 3.73 10.78 3.56
C GLU A 66 3.54 11.87 4.61
N THR A 67 2.44 12.63 4.55
CA THR A 67 2.18 13.75 5.45
C THR A 67 1.32 13.40 6.66
N VAL A 68 0.88 12.16 6.81
CA VAL A 68 0.04 11.73 7.94
C VAL A 68 0.92 11.46 9.16
N TRP A 69 1.08 12.49 9.98
CA TRP A 69 1.86 12.46 11.23
C TRP A 69 0.98 12.83 12.42
N GLY A 70 1.35 12.34 13.60
CA GLY A 70 0.78 12.78 14.87
C GLY A 70 1.20 14.21 15.22
N GLY A 71 0.50 14.81 16.17
CA GLY A 71 0.79 16.16 16.64
C GLY A 71 0.59 17.25 15.58
N SER A 72 1.37 18.31 15.69
CA SER A 72 1.34 19.48 14.78
C SER A 72 2.66 20.26 14.90
N PRO A 73 2.92 21.25 14.03
CA PRO A 73 4.07 22.13 14.18
C PRO A 73 4.13 22.72 15.59
N HIS A 74 5.28 22.61 16.22
CA HIS A 74 5.52 23.08 17.59
C HIS A 74 6.99 23.46 17.77
N ASN A 75 7.29 24.22 18.83
CA ASN A 75 8.67 24.52 19.20
C ASN A 75 9.14 23.52 20.26
N ASN A 76 10.10 22.68 19.91
CA ASN A 76 10.71 21.70 20.79
C ASN A 76 12.13 22.09 21.24
N VAL A 77 12.55 23.31 20.98
CA VAL A 77 13.87 23.78 21.42
C VAL A 77 13.92 23.83 22.95
N ASN A 78 14.94 23.20 23.53
CA ASN A 78 15.22 23.29 24.95
C ASN A 78 15.75 24.71 25.27
N PRO A 79 15.06 25.51 26.11
CA PRO A 79 15.46 26.90 26.38
C PRO A 79 16.85 27.00 27.04
N LEU A 80 17.32 25.94 27.70
CA LEU A 80 18.63 25.91 28.36
C LEU A 80 19.79 25.57 27.40
N ALA A 81 19.49 25.16 26.16
CA ALA A 81 20.50 24.70 25.22
C ALA A 81 21.61 25.72 24.98
N LYS A 82 21.25 26.98 24.83
CA LYS A 82 22.23 28.06 24.55
C LYS A 82 23.25 28.21 25.66
N ASP A 83 22.83 28.10 26.90
CA ASP A 83 23.69 28.39 28.08
C ASP A 83 24.71 27.29 28.36
N HIS A 84 24.48 26.08 27.84
CA HIS A 84 25.35 24.90 28.00
C HIS A 84 26.13 24.50 26.73
N LEU A 85 25.96 25.23 25.64
CA LEU A 85 26.56 24.85 24.35
C LEU A 85 28.09 24.91 24.40
N ASP A 86 28.69 25.94 25.02
CA ASP A 86 30.13 26.12 25.08
C ASP A 86 30.79 25.10 26.04
N GLU A 87 30.15 24.76 27.15
CA GLU A 87 30.56 23.70 28.05
C GLU A 87 30.62 22.34 27.33
N ILE A 88 29.55 22.00 26.56
CA ILE A 88 29.49 20.74 25.79
C ILE A 88 30.60 20.70 24.73
N ARG A 89 30.83 21.80 24.03
CA ARG A 89 31.95 21.90 23.06
C ARG A 89 33.31 21.68 23.69
N ALA A 90 33.54 22.30 24.85
CA ALA A 90 34.81 22.13 25.58
C ALA A 90 35.04 20.68 25.93
N LEU A 91 34.04 19.98 26.47
CA LEU A 91 34.13 18.56 26.79
C LEU A 91 34.43 17.68 25.56
N ILE A 92 33.86 18.00 24.41
CA ILE A 92 34.14 17.28 23.15
C ILE A 92 35.63 17.48 22.75
N PHE A 93 36.12 18.71 22.81
CA PHE A 93 37.54 19.00 22.48
C PHE A 93 38.53 18.39 23.46
N GLU A 94 38.11 18.21 24.72
CA GLU A 94 38.93 17.51 25.75
C GLU A 94 38.85 15.98 25.66
N GLY A 95 38.01 15.42 24.75
CA GLY A 95 37.79 13.98 24.56
C GLY A 95 36.85 13.36 25.60
N GLU A 96 36.21 14.15 26.44
CA GLU A 96 35.22 13.75 27.46
C GLU A 96 33.84 13.48 26.86
N ASN A 97 33.78 12.61 25.83
CA ASN A 97 32.59 12.41 25.02
C ASN A 97 31.35 11.91 25.79
N LEU A 98 31.56 11.08 26.83
CA LEU A 98 30.45 10.58 27.65
C LEU A 98 29.80 11.71 28.46
N LYS A 99 30.58 12.59 29.04
CA LYS A 99 30.06 13.75 29.77
C LYS A 99 29.34 14.74 28.83
N ALA A 100 29.92 14.96 27.65
CA ALA A 100 29.26 15.77 26.62
C ALA A 100 27.92 15.19 26.20
N GLN A 101 27.82 13.87 26.02
CA GLN A 101 26.58 13.20 25.69
C GLN A 101 25.53 13.32 26.79
N GLU A 102 25.91 13.18 28.06
CA GLU A 102 25.00 13.37 29.20
C GLU A 102 24.45 14.78 29.25
N LEU A 103 25.31 15.80 29.06
CA LEU A 103 24.86 17.20 29.02
C LEU A 103 24.00 17.49 27.80
N CYS A 104 24.30 16.90 26.62
CA CYS A 104 23.42 17.00 25.44
C CYS A 104 22.03 16.43 25.73
N GLY A 105 21.96 15.25 26.35
CA GLY A 105 20.67 14.65 26.73
C GLY A 105 19.88 15.53 27.67
N LYS A 106 20.55 16.24 28.58
CA LYS A 106 19.88 17.09 29.58
C LYS A 106 19.49 18.48 29.06
N TYR A 107 20.34 19.11 28.26
CA TYR A 107 20.22 20.52 27.95
C TYR A 107 19.99 20.82 26.46
N ILE A 108 20.39 19.92 25.53
CA ILE A 108 20.16 20.13 24.09
C ILE A 108 18.90 19.42 23.63
N SER A 109 18.70 18.17 24.06
CA SER A 109 17.51 17.42 23.69
C SER A 109 16.23 18.11 24.17
N ALA A 110 15.18 18.06 23.38
CA ALA A 110 13.88 18.54 23.79
C ALA A 110 13.41 17.75 25.03
N GLN A 111 12.73 18.45 25.95
CA GLN A 111 12.15 17.81 27.14
C GLN A 111 10.89 17.01 26.84
N ARG A 112 10.20 17.35 25.75
CA ARG A 112 8.99 16.70 25.22
C ARG A 112 8.98 16.82 23.71
N ALA A 113 8.20 15.98 23.05
CA ALA A 113 7.96 16.06 21.61
C ALA A 113 9.26 16.07 20.78
N ASN A 114 10.17 15.16 21.07
CA ASN A 114 11.44 15.00 20.34
C ASN A 114 11.25 14.63 18.87
N GLY A 115 10.08 14.14 18.50
CA GLY A 115 9.66 13.82 17.14
C GLY A 115 8.18 13.46 17.15
N MET A 116 7.55 13.57 16.01
CA MET A 116 6.15 13.16 15.85
C MET A 116 6.10 11.77 15.21
N PRO A 117 5.18 10.89 15.65
CA PRO A 117 5.07 9.57 15.05
C PRO A 117 4.46 9.67 13.65
N TYR A 118 5.06 8.98 12.69
CA TYR A 118 4.43 8.70 11.40
C TYR A 118 3.25 7.75 11.61
N GLN A 119 2.15 7.97 10.89
CA GLN A 119 0.91 7.26 11.12
C GLN A 119 0.33 6.68 9.84
N THR A 120 -0.40 5.60 9.97
CA THR A 120 -1.16 5.01 8.86
C THR A 120 -2.41 5.83 8.56
N VAL A 121 -2.88 5.76 7.32
CA VAL A 121 -4.24 6.19 6.94
C VAL A 121 -5.29 5.21 7.47
N GLY A 122 -4.95 3.93 7.47
CA GLY A 122 -5.82 2.81 7.78
C GLY A 122 -5.75 1.76 6.69
N SER A 123 -6.68 0.82 6.70
CA SER A 123 -6.73 -0.30 5.76
C SER A 123 -8.03 -0.28 4.96
N LEU A 124 -7.94 -0.47 3.65
CA LEU A 124 -9.04 -0.93 2.83
C LEU A 124 -9.13 -2.46 2.98
N LYS A 125 -10.25 -2.94 3.48
CA LYS A 125 -10.54 -4.37 3.64
C LYS A 125 -11.50 -4.82 2.55
N LEU A 126 -11.18 -5.98 1.94
CA LEU A 126 -12.06 -6.62 0.97
C LEU A 126 -12.36 -8.04 1.45
N HIS A 127 -13.63 -8.35 1.67
CA HIS A 127 -14.10 -9.69 2.02
C HIS A 127 -14.76 -10.34 0.81
N PHE A 128 -14.17 -11.41 0.30
CA PHE A 128 -14.68 -12.14 -0.87
C PHE A 128 -15.63 -13.24 -0.46
N ASN A 129 -16.89 -13.10 -0.86
CA ASN A 129 -17.96 -14.03 -0.56
C ASN A 129 -17.86 -15.30 -1.41
N GLY A 130 -18.16 -16.47 -0.82
CA GLY A 130 -18.24 -17.73 -1.55
C GLY A 130 -16.89 -18.36 -1.92
N ILE A 131 -15.79 -17.91 -1.31
CA ILE A 131 -14.47 -18.54 -1.44
C ILE A 131 -14.22 -19.42 -0.21
N ASP A 132 -14.34 -20.75 -0.36
CA ASP A 132 -14.22 -21.69 0.75
C ASP A 132 -12.86 -22.38 0.82
N SER A 133 -12.29 -22.74 -0.36
CA SER A 133 -11.00 -23.42 -0.47
C SER A 133 -10.14 -22.79 -1.53
N VAL A 134 -8.85 -22.70 -1.28
CA VAL A 134 -7.88 -22.04 -2.16
C VAL A 134 -6.76 -23.01 -2.52
N SER A 135 -6.43 -23.10 -3.80
CA SER A 135 -5.27 -23.79 -4.36
C SER A 135 -4.46 -22.86 -5.26
N ASP A 136 -3.29 -23.32 -5.68
CA ASP A 136 -2.41 -22.64 -6.63
C ASP A 136 -2.11 -21.18 -6.22
N TYR A 137 -1.97 -20.96 -4.91
CA TYR A 137 -1.75 -19.62 -4.37
C TYR A 137 -0.34 -19.14 -4.64
N ARG A 138 -0.23 -17.91 -5.11
CA ARG A 138 1.01 -17.17 -5.23
C ARG A 138 0.77 -15.67 -5.04
N ARG A 139 1.63 -15.01 -4.28
CA ARG A 139 1.75 -13.55 -4.29
C ARG A 139 3.16 -13.15 -4.64
N GLU A 140 3.31 -12.08 -5.38
CA GLU A 140 4.59 -11.62 -5.87
C GLU A 140 4.64 -10.10 -6.01
N LEU A 141 5.83 -9.54 -5.90
CA LEU A 141 6.15 -8.17 -6.25
C LEU A 141 7.15 -8.20 -7.39
N ASP A 142 6.72 -7.75 -8.55
CA ASP A 142 7.59 -7.44 -9.68
C ASP A 142 8.23 -6.08 -9.45
N ILE A 143 9.50 -6.10 -9.08
CA ILE A 143 10.26 -4.86 -8.76
C ILE A 143 10.50 -4.03 -10.03
N SER A 144 10.61 -4.65 -11.20
CA SER A 144 10.83 -3.95 -12.48
C SER A 144 9.64 -3.10 -12.87
N ASN A 145 8.42 -3.59 -12.61
CA ASN A 145 7.17 -2.92 -12.98
C ASN A 145 6.45 -2.28 -11.79
N ALA A 146 6.95 -2.49 -10.56
CA ALA A 146 6.37 -2.03 -9.30
C ALA A 146 4.91 -2.50 -9.10
N ILE A 147 4.62 -3.75 -9.47
CA ILE A 147 3.29 -4.36 -9.37
C ILE A 147 3.30 -5.47 -8.34
N ALA A 148 2.45 -5.38 -7.33
CA ALA A 148 2.15 -6.49 -6.44
C ALA A 148 0.98 -7.30 -7.01
N THR A 149 1.18 -8.60 -7.18
CA THR A 149 0.18 -9.51 -7.74
C THR A 149 -0.14 -10.63 -6.75
N THR A 150 -1.41 -10.98 -6.62
CA THR A 150 -1.86 -12.18 -5.92
C THR A 150 -2.71 -13.02 -6.87
N THR A 151 -2.34 -14.29 -7.03
CA THR A 151 -3.09 -15.25 -7.84
C THR A 151 -3.47 -16.47 -6.99
N PHE A 152 -4.63 -17.03 -7.25
CA PHE A 152 -5.10 -18.26 -6.63
C PHE A 152 -6.25 -18.87 -7.43
N THR A 153 -6.54 -20.15 -7.17
CA THR A 153 -7.70 -20.84 -7.69
C THR A 153 -8.65 -21.17 -6.55
N ALA A 154 -9.95 -20.92 -6.73
CA ALA A 154 -10.99 -21.29 -5.78
C ALA A 154 -12.26 -21.70 -6.54
N ASN A 155 -12.89 -22.80 -6.14
CA ASN A 155 -14.12 -23.32 -6.76
C ASN A 155 -14.01 -23.48 -8.31
N GLY A 156 -12.81 -23.84 -8.80
CA GLY A 156 -12.54 -23.99 -10.24
C GLY A 156 -12.44 -22.67 -11.02
N VAL A 157 -12.35 -21.54 -10.33
CA VAL A 157 -12.14 -20.21 -10.91
C VAL A 157 -10.75 -19.69 -10.52
N SER A 158 -9.99 -19.20 -11.49
CA SER A 158 -8.71 -18.54 -11.24
C SER A 158 -8.94 -17.05 -11.01
N TYR A 159 -8.37 -16.54 -9.94
CA TYR A 159 -8.43 -15.14 -9.54
C TYR A 159 -7.06 -14.47 -9.65
N ARG A 160 -7.04 -13.21 -10.04
CA ARG A 160 -5.84 -12.37 -10.08
C ARG A 160 -6.16 -10.99 -9.54
N ARG A 161 -5.35 -10.52 -8.60
CA ARG A 161 -5.37 -9.16 -8.05
C ARG A 161 -4.03 -8.51 -8.33
N GLU A 162 -4.07 -7.30 -8.85
CA GLU A 162 -2.89 -6.50 -9.16
C GLU A 162 -3.01 -5.16 -8.47
N CYS A 163 -1.96 -4.75 -7.77
CA CYS A 163 -1.92 -3.49 -7.06
C CYS A 163 -0.67 -2.71 -7.49
N LEU A 164 -0.84 -1.45 -7.82
CA LEU A 164 0.26 -0.55 -8.13
C LEU A 164 -0.05 0.87 -7.63
N ALA A 165 1.00 1.65 -7.34
CA ALA A 165 0.89 3.07 -7.07
C ALA A 165 1.35 3.84 -8.33
N SER A 166 0.46 4.66 -8.91
CA SER A 166 0.80 5.47 -10.08
C SER A 166 1.83 6.53 -9.70
N LEU A 167 2.87 6.68 -10.52
CA LEU A 167 3.92 7.69 -10.34
C LEU A 167 3.46 9.09 -10.79
N THR A 168 2.40 9.19 -11.59
CA THR A 168 1.96 10.42 -12.22
C THR A 168 0.61 10.94 -11.74
N ASP A 169 -0.27 10.05 -11.24
CA ASP A 169 -1.67 10.39 -10.99
C ASP A 169 -2.03 10.47 -9.50
N ASP A 170 -1.04 10.29 -8.61
CA ASP A 170 -1.24 10.32 -7.14
C ASP A 170 -2.37 9.39 -6.66
N LEU A 171 -2.44 8.18 -7.20
CA LEU A 171 -3.43 7.20 -6.83
C LEU A 171 -2.87 5.78 -6.77
N ILE A 172 -3.54 4.91 -6.01
CA ILE A 172 -3.29 3.48 -5.98
C ILE A 172 -4.37 2.79 -6.81
N ILE A 173 -3.96 1.93 -7.74
CA ILE A 173 -4.84 1.15 -8.60
C ILE A 173 -4.86 -0.29 -8.09
N ILE A 174 -6.07 -0.82 -7.90
CA ILE A 174 -6.31 -2.22 -7.54
C ILE A 174 -7.18 -2.82 -8.63
N ARG A 175 -6.64 -3.78 -9.35
CA ARG A 175 -7.35 -4.51 -10.41
C ARG A 175 -7.69 -5.92 -9.95
N LEU A 176 -8.96 -6.27 -10.00
CA LEU A 176 -9.47 -7.59 -9.66
C LEU A 176 -9.99 -8.27 -10.93
N THR A 177 -9.57 -9.50 -11.18
CA THR A 177 -10.06 -10.28 -12.31
C THR A 177 -10.32 -11.74 -11.91
N ALA A 178 -11.28 -12.36 -12.58
CA ALA A 178 -11.60 -13.78 -12.44
C ALA A 178 -11.74 -14.43 -13.82
N SER A 179 -11.38 -15.71 -13.94
CA SER A 179 -11.49 -16.47 -15.20
C SER A 179 -12.93 -16.77 -15.62
N LYS A 180 -13.90 -16.51 -14.75
CA LYS A 180 -15.34 -16.75 -14.99
C LYS A 180 -16.12 -15.48 -14.69
N LYS A 181 -17.07 -15.12 -15.56
CA LYS A 181 -18.03 -14.04 -15.32
C LYS A 181 -18.90 -14.37 -14.11
N GLY A 182 -19.28 -13.36 -13.34
CA GLY A 182 -20.11 -13.52 -12.16
C GLY A 182 -19.41 -14.18 -10.98
N ALA A 183 -18.08 -14.04 -10.88
CA ALA A 183 -17.30 -14.67 -9.83
C ALA A 183 -16.60 -13.69 -8.89
N LEU A 184 -16.77 -12.38 -9.09
CA LEU A 184 -16.17 -11.35 -8.26
C LEU A 184 -17.23 -10.68 -7.38
N SER A 185 -17.63 -11.38 -6.31
CA SER A 185 -18.51 -10.82 -5.29
C SER A 185 -17.73 -10.55 -4.02
N PHE A 186 -17.77 -9.32 -3.52
CA PHE A 186 -17.06 -8.93 -2.32
C PHE A 186 -17.67 -7.73 -1.63
N ASP A 187 -17.39 -7.63 -0.33
CA ASP A 187 -17.70 -6.48 0.51
C ASP A 187 -16.43 -5.69 0.78
N ALA A 188 -16.51 -4.37 0.68
CA ALA A 188 -15.40 -3.46 0.94
C ALA A 188 -15.74 -2.48 2.07
N HIS A 189 -14.80 -2.26 2.97
CA HIS A 189 -14.92 -1.26 4.04
C HIS A 189 -13.55 -0.73 4.46
N TYR A 190 -13.56 0.42 5.14
CA TYR A 190 -12.36 0.95 5.80
C TYR A 190 -12.29 0.52 7.26
N ASP A 191 -11.06 0.24 7.71
CA ASP A 191 -10.69 0.03 9.11
C ASP A 191 -9.46 0.89 9.44
N THR A 192 -9.47 1.61 10.58
CA THR A 192 -8.36 2.46 10.97
C THR A 192 -8.24 2.60 12.49
N PRO A 193 -7.02 2.55 13.04
CA PRO A 193 -6.78 2.85 14.45
C PRO A 193 -6.72 4.36 14.72
N MET A 194 -6.73 5.21 13.68
CA MET A 194 -6.65 6.65 13.85
C MET A 194 -7.99 7.25 14.26
N PRO A 195 -8.03 8.41 14.97
CA PRO A 195 -9.26 9.14 15.18
C PRO A 195 -9.91 9.48 13.84
N HIS A 196 -11.18 9.10 13.66
CA HIS A 196 -11.87 9.22 12.37
C HIS A 196 -13.37 9.45 12.56
N ASP A 197 -14.00 9.96 11.50
CA ASP A 197 -15.45 9.95 11.35
C ASP A 197 -15.89 8.56 10.90
N THR A 198 -17.16 8.20 11.13
CA THR A 198 -17.71 6.94 10.60
C THR A 198 -17.52 6.90 9.07
N PRO A 199 -16.87 5.85 8.53
CA PRO A 199 -16.71 5.71 7.09
C PRO A 199 -18.06 5.70 6.37
N THR A 200 -18.12 6.32 5.21
CA THR A 200 -19.35 6.44 4.40
C THR A 200 -19.20 5.74 3.05
N ALA A 201 -20.28 5.10 2.60
CA ALA A 201 -20.38 4.48 1.29
C ALA A 201 -21.48 5.16 0.48
N ASP A 202 -21.22 5.44 -0.79
CA ASP A 202 -22.14 6.10 -1.72
C ASP A 202 -22.27 5.26 -3.00
N ALA A 203 -23.43 4.63 -3.17
CA ALA A 203 -23.68 3.75 -4.33
C ALA A 203 -23.78 4.52 -5.66
N GLN A 204 -24.25 5.77 -5.65
CA GLN A 204 -24.36 6.57 -6.87
C GLN A 204 -22.99 7.03 -7.37
N LYS A 205 -22.11 7.38 -6.43
CA LYS A 205 -20.73 7.75 -6.74
C LYS A 205 -19.78 6.57 -6.81
N GLN A 206 -20.25 5.38 -6.42
CA GLN A 206 -19.44 4.16 -6.34
C GLN A 206 -18.19 4.34 -5.46
N THR A 207 -18.34 4.99 -4.30
CA THR A 207 -17.21 5.35 -3.44
C THR A 207 -17.37 4.90 -2.00
N LEU A 208 -16.23 4.54 -1.39
CA LEU A 208 -16.03 4.51 0.06
C LEU A 208 -15.17 5.71 0.46
N THR A 209 -15.54 6.37 1.54
CA THR A 209 -14.80 7.54 2.05
C THR A 209 -14.50 7.36 3.53
N LEU A 210 -13.23 7.52 3.89
CA LEU A 210 -12.72 7.60 5.25
C LEU A 210 -12.17 9.02 5.48
N ARG A 211 -12.62 9.69 6.56
CA ARG A 211 -12.03 10.94 7.04
C ARG A 211 -11.39 10.70 8.38
N GLY A 212 -10.10 10.94 8.47
CA GLY A 212 -9.33 10.75 9.68
C GLY A 212 -8.47 11.95 10.04
N ARG A 213 -7.84 11.85 11.21
CA ARG A 213 -6.91 12.86 11.72
C ARG A 213 -5.76 12.22 12.45
N GLY A 214 -4.61 12.90 12.49
CA GLY A 214 -3.46 12.53 13.28
C GLY A 214 -3.77 12.53 14.79
N THR A 215 -3.12 11.65 15.54
CA THR A 215 -3.26 11.56 16.99
C THR A 215 -2.52 12.69 17.72
N ASN A 216 -2.93 12.98 18.94
CA ASN A 216 -2.12 13.77 19.85
C ASN A 216 -0.84 12.99 20.21
N HIS A 217 0.25 13.70 20.44
CA HIS A 217 1.52 13.10 20.86
C HIS A 217 2.26 14.01 21.85
N GLU A 218 2.66 13.47 23.00
CA GLU A 218 3.40 14.16 24.07
C GLU A 218 2.90 15.58 24.42
N GLY A 219 1.57 15.75 24.45
CA GLY A 219 0.91 17.02 24.76
C GLY A 219 0.75 17.97 23.57
N VAL A 220 1.19 17.57 22.37
CA VAL A 220 0.95 18.30 21.13
C VAL A 220 -0.28 17.75 20.44
N GLU A 221 -1.27 18.61 20.16
CA GLU A 221 -2.52 18.22 19.50
C GLU A 221 -2.29 17.81 18.05
N GLY A 222 -2.91 16.68 17.61
CA GLY A 222 -2.91 16.23 16.22
C GLY A 222 -3.82 17.11 15.37
N LYS A 223 -3.24 17.75 14.33
CA LYS A 223 -3.96 18.69 13.45
C LYS A 223 -4.02 18.25 11.99
N VAL A 224 -3.21 17.30 11.59
CA VAL A 224 -3.29 16.72 10.24
C VAL A 224 -4.67 16.09 10.06
N ARG A 225 -5.34 16.43 8.97
CA ARG A 225 -6.61 15.82 8.55
C ARG A 225 -6.43 15.23 7.16
N TYR A 226 -6.98 14.05 6.95
CA TYR A 226 -6.90 13.37 5.67
C TYR A 226 -8.26 12.81 5.26
N THR A 227 -8.42 12.61 3.96
CA THR A 227 -9.56 11.91 3.39
C THR A 227 -9.03 10.87 2.41
N SER A 228 -9.38 9.61 2.64
CA SER A 228 -9.14 8.52 1.69
C SER A 228 -10.44 8.19 0.99
N ILE A 229 -10.40 8.11 -0.34
CA ILE A 229 -11.55 7.78 -1.18
C ILE A 229 -11.16 6.59 -2.06
N ALA A 230 -11.86 5.47 -1.92
CA ALA A 230 -11.81 4.37 -2.86
C ALA A 230 -12.99 4.47 -3.82
N HIS A 231 -12.69 4.54 -5.12
CA HIS A 231 -13.69 4.49 -6.19
C HIS A 231 -13.72 3.09 -6.79
N PHE A 232 -14.91 2.56 -7.04
CA PHE A 232 -15.13 1.22 -7.54
C PHE A 232 -15.71 1.27 -8.95
N ASP A 233 -14.90 0.95 -9.95
CA ASP A 233 -15.34 0.76 -11.31
C ASP A 233 -15.57 -0.75 -11.57
N HIS A 234 -16.77 -1.14 -11.99
CA HIS A 234 -17.12 -2.54 -12.18
C HIS A 234 -17.81 -2.76 -13.53
N ASN A 235 -17.54 -3.90 -14.13
CA ASN A 235 -18.09 -4.28 -15.42
C ASN A 235 -19.06 -5.46 -15.26
N GLY A 236 -20.30 -5.17 -15.01
CA GLY A 236 -21.37 -6.14 -14.70
C GLY A 236 -21.69 -6.19 -13.21
N GLY A 237 -22.60 -7.08 -12.82
CA GLY A 237 -23.08 -7.19 -11.44
C GLY A 237 -23.85 -5.99 -10.94
N SER A 238 -24.00 -5.92 -9.62
CA SER A 238 -24.67 -4.82 -8.92
C SER A 238 -23.81 -4.29 -7.79
N LEU A 239 -23.89 -2.98 -7.54
CA LEU A 239 -23.26 -2.31 -6.42
C LEU A 239 -24.32 -1.83 -5.45
N SER A 240 -24.15 -2.13 -4.18
CA SER A 240 -25.01 -1.66 -3.08
C SER A 240 -24.17 -1.15 -1.92
N THR A 241 -24.80 -0.39 -1.02
CA THR A 241 -24.13 0.16 0.16
C THR A 241 -25.01 0.04 1.39
N GLN A 242 -24.42 -0.34 2.51
CA GLN A 242 -25.07 -0.40 3.81
C GLN A 242 -24.06 -0.18 4.92
N ASP A 243 -24.36 0.69 5.87
CA ASP A 243 -23.58 0.90 7.11
C ASP A 243 -22.06 1.11 6.91
N GLY A 244 -21.68 1.88 5.88
CA GLY A 244 -20.29 2.15 5.55
C GLY A 244 -19.58 1.01 4.80
N ILE A 245 -20.33 -0.02 4.40
CA ILE A 245 -19.86 -1.12 3.55
C ILE A 245 -20.35 -0.89 2.12
N LEU A 246 -19.50 -1.14 1.14
CA LEU A 246 -19.82 -1.19 -0.27
C LEU A 246 -19.73 -2.64 -0.73
N SER A 247 -20.80 -3.18 -1.29
CA SER A 247 -20.87 -4.56 -1.78
C SER A 247 -20.97 -4.58 -3.29
N ILE A 248 -20.16 -5.40 -3.95
CA ILE A 248 -20.27 -5.77 -5.35
C ILE A 248 -20.73 -7.22 -5.40
N THR A 249 -21.80 -7.47 -6.13
CA THR A 249 -22.39 -8.81 -6.33
C THR A 249 -22.52 -9.07 -7.83
N ASP A 250 -21.79 -10.05 -8.29
CA ASP A 250 -21.79 -10.55 -9.66
C ASP A 250 -22.72 -11.77 -9.82
#